data_4e74cdcca71f3930b6a272e8eb4b1016
#
_entry.id   4e74cdcca71f3930b6a272e8eb4b1016
#
_cell.length_a   1.000
_cell.length_b   1.000
_cell.length_c   1.000
_cell.angle_alpha   90.00
_cell.angle_beta   90.00
_cell.angle_gamma   90.00
#
_symmetry.space_group_name_H-M   'P 1'
#
loop_
_entity.id
_entity.type
_entity.pdbx_description
1 polymer ?
#
loop_
_entity_poly.entity_id
_entity_poly.type
_entity_poly.pdbx_seq_one_letter_code
_entity_poly.pdbx_strand_id
1 'polypeptide(L)'
;MRWIVLFASLAVAACATAQQAVPLPPPPATSAPAADTFRFVSDGPAGPGWSRPDEIARKYFHENLTALFERTLTLDAALPQRATLRWIFTGPRAGLTVELTSSRIRIAERYYDSMALYEGQGNFPEKTTFTDERQYTGDARTLTVIADSHLAVRVLINGQQILEAPLLFDLTRHQLMLAASRTAHQIVSGSLVKPNIKDATVTINESQVHQTMLGFGGSPSIAAYAELSDQGKRAYWQILKRYNLLLSREYPMGTELKPDLSNLEDLADATPHYYGDNFPNSELSSFDYSRHVLDLGGSVIYELWALPSWATVPNNGPHATDTWNKPIKRVANPNEYARLIVTYCKKAQAATGSAPAIVGIENEVDQPPEVFSSMALALRRELDKAGFTATKIHMADASFMFLGIDRATELRKNPEAWKTLDYSAVHEYDFQEFLANPDLYDARMNQMHEAADGKPFLATEICINDPHYQEPSYRIALAVAQLYHKNLTELDAVALMFCWLLLDVEQPSFAGSRSLLAPDRTRSWIPVPTSFQLRVMGAFSRHVVKGMQRIGVETGDPDLLATAFADAQNETLVVIIRSTPSRRLDLQGASHAWAEIEHTGLEDENSVAPFRTGNVIQPGEILVLSTIKAQ
;
A
#
# COMPACT_ATOMS: atom_id res chain seq x y z
N MET A 1 2.31 -12.84 -25.07
CA MET A 1 3.45 -11.99 -25.42
C MET A 1 4.27 -11.80 -24.16
N ARG A 2 5.50 -12.30 -24.13
CA ARG A 2 6.37 -12.22 -22.96
C ARG A 2 6.81 -10.76 -22.76
N TRP A 3 6.34 -10.12 -21.73
CA TRP A 3 6.86 -8.85 -21.27
C TRP A 3 8.16 -9.12 -20.50
N ILE A 4 9.29 -8.91 -21.18
CA ILE A 4 10.59 -8.83 -20.52
C ILE A 4 10.67 -7.40 -19.98
N VAL A 5 10.41 -7.25 -18.70
CA VAL A 5 10.79 -6.04 -17.96
C VAL A 5 12.31 -6.09 -17.87
N LEU A 6 12.97 -5.32 -18.68
CA LEU A 6 14.42 -5.13 -18.63
C LEU A 6 14.71 -4.22 -17.44
N PHE A 7 14.89 -4.80 -16.26
CA PHE A 7 15.55 -4.10 -15.17
C PHE A 7 16.99 -3.80 -15.61
N ALA A 8 17.29 -2.53 -15.84
CA ALA A 8 18.67 -2.08 -15.82
C ALA A 8 19.17 -2.25 -14.38
N SER A 9 19.74 -3.44 -14.13
CA SER A 9 20.56 -3.67 -12.94
C SER A 9 21.75 -2.72 -13.05
N LEU A 10 21.67 -1.57 -12.41
CA LEU A 10 22.85 -0.81 -12.03
C LEU A 10 23.62 -1.70 -11.05
N ALA A 11 24.47 -2.55 -11.59
CA ALA A 11 25.56 -3.13 -10.85
C ALA A 11 26.45 -1.95 -10.43
N VAL A 12 26.17 -1.36 -9.29
CA VAL A 12 27.12 -0.54 -8.57
C VAL A 12 28.26 -1.51 -8.20
N ALA A 13 29.29 -1.51 -9.01
CA ALA A 13 30.55 -2.12 -8.63
C ALA A 13 30.97 -1.39 -7.34
N ALA A 14 30.75 -2.05 -6.21
CA ALA A 14 31.26 -1.61 -4.93
C ALA A 14 32.80 -1.64 -5.04
N CYS A 15 33.36 -0.53 -5.46
CA CYS A 15 34.75 -0.24 -5.17
C CYS A 15 34.84 -0.24 -3.65
N ALA A 16 35.45 -1.26 -3.08
CA ALA A 16 35.76 -1.33 -1.65
C ALA A 16 36.81 -0.26 -1.35
N THR A 17 36.38 1.02 -1.30
CA THR A 17 37.12 2.05 -0.62
C THR A 17 37.05 1.69 0.85
N ALA A 18 38.23 1.52 1.49
CA ALA A 18 38.29 1.34 2.92
C ALA A 18 37.50 2.47 3.58
N GLN A 19 36.29 2.18 4.07
CA GLN A 19 35.46 3.18 4.73
C GLN A 19 36.17 3.59 5.99
N GLN A 20 36.42 4.89 6.14
CA GLN A 20 36.99 5.43 7.36
C GLN A 20 36.09 5.10 8.54
N ALA A 21 36.69 4.69 9.65
CA ALA A 21 35.95 4.43 10.87
C ALA A 21 35.24 5.70 11.37
N VAL A 22 33.97 5.57 11.73
CA VAL A 22 33.15 6.68 12.23
C VAL A 22 33.53 7.00 13.67
N PRO A 23 33.98 8.22 13.99
CA PRO A 23 34.23 8.60 15.38
C PRO A 23 32.92 8.74 16.14
N LEU A 24 32.79 8.05 17.29
CA LEU A 24 31.60 8.14 18.13
C LEU A 24 31.62 9.41 18.99
N PRO A 25 30.46 10.03 19.24
CA PRO A 25 30.33 11.06 20.25
C PRO A 25 30.55 10.47 21.66
N PRO A 26 30.87 11.29 22.66
CA PRO A 26 30.94 10.83 24.02
C PRO A 26 29.62 10.18 24.44
N PRO A 27 29.64 9.14 25.27
CA PRO A 27 28.43 8.50 25.72
C PRO A 27 27.53 9.50 26.47
N PRO A 28 26.20 9.43 26.27
CA PRO A 28 25.28 10.32 26.97
C PRO A 28 25.37 10.09 28.48
N ALA A 29 25.19 11.16 29.28
CA ALA A 29 25.09 11.05 30.72
C ALA A 29 23.91 10.15 31.09
N THR A 30 24.13 9.13 31.88
CA THR A 30 23.10 8.16 32.31
C THR A 30 22.10 8.83 33.24
N SER A 31 20.95 9.25 32.70
CA SER A 31 19.86 9.87 33.47
C SER A 31 18.45 9.35 33.17
N ALA A 32 18.31 8.21 32.49
CA ALA A 32 17.00 7.59 32.26
C ALA A 32 16.68 6.58 33.38
N PRO A 33 15.42 6.53 33.85
CA PRO A 33 14.98 5.46 34.74
C PRO A 33 15.22 4.10 34.06
N ALA A 34 15.96 3.24 34.74
CA ALA A 34 16.27 1.91 34.25
C ALA A 34 14.97 1.10 34.15
N ALA A 35 14.51 0.78 32.92
CA ALA A 35 13.34 -0.07 32.75
C ALA A 35 13.71 -1.52 33.09
N ASP A 36 14.51 -2.21 32.32
CA ASP A 36 14.89 -3.60 32.59
C ASP A 36 16.41 -3.77 32.67
N THR A 37 16.93 -3.94 33.86
CA THR A 37 18.35 -4.28 34.03
C THR A 37 18.62 -5.73 33.64
N PHE A 38 19.76 -5.98 33.02
CA PHE A 38 20.19 -7.32 32.72
C PHE A 38 21.58 -7.65 33.24
N ARG A 39 21.76 -8.88 33.63
CA ARG A 39 23.04 -9.58 33.75
C ARG A 39 22.94 -10.86 32.97
N PHE A 40 23.97 -11.24 32.26
CA PHE A 40 23.98 -12.51 31.58
C PHE A 40 24.02 -13.66 32.60
N VAL A 41 23.09 -14.60 32.43
CA VAL A 41 23.09 -15.87 33.13
C VAL A 41 23.39 -16.94 32.12
N SER A 42 24.15 -17.96 32.45
CA SER A 42 24.42 -19.08 31.55
C SER A 42 23.18 -19.96 31.47
N ASP A 43 22.27 -19.66 30.58
CA ASP A 43 21.06 -20.45 30.35
C ASP A 43 21.26 -21.32 29.10
N GLY A 44 21.39 -22.60 29.32
CA GLY A 44 21.17 -23.71 28.40
C GLY A 44 21.53 -23.62 26.91
N PRO A 45 21.44 -24.71 26.16
CA PRO A 45 21.78 -24.73 24.75
C PRO A 45 20.81 -23.90 23.92
N ALA A 46 21.34 -23.21 22.92
CA ALA A 46 20.59 -22.46 21.95
C ALA A 46 19.62 -23.31 21.15
N GLY A 47 18.47 -22.74 20.83
CA GLY A 47 17.63 -23.25 19.77
C GLY A 47 18.37 -23.24 18.42
N PRO A 48 17.98 -24.08 17.48
CA PRO A 48 18.64 -24.20 16.18
C PRO A 48 18.61 -22.87 15.40
N GLY A 49 19.68 -22.59 14.70
CA GLY A 49 19.76 -21.53 13.68
C GLY A 49 20.33 -20.17 14.11
N TRP A 50 20.19 -19.75 15.36
CA TRP A 50 20.57 -18.39 15.80
C TRP A 50 21.83 -18.31 16.65
N SER A 51 22.43 -19.44 17.03
CA SER A 51 23.59 -19.50 17.91
C SER A 51 24.89 -19.69 17.15
N ARG A 52 25.94 -19.04 17.67
CA ARG A 52 27.31 -19.31 17.26
C ARG A 52 28.04 -20.13 18.33
N PRO A 53 29.05 -20.93 17.95
CA PRO A 53 29.77 -21.79 18.91
C PRO A 53 30.48 -21.03 20.03
N ASP A 54 30.80 -19.75 19.83
CA ASP A 54 31.46 -18.86 20.80
C ASP A 54 30.50 -18.13 21.74
N GLU A 55 29.20 -18.24 21.50
CA GLU A 55 28.18 -17.63 22.38
C GLU A 55 27.90 -18.53 23.56
N ILE A 56 28.19 -18.04 24.76
CA ILE A 56 28.08 -18.81 26.00
C ILE A 56 26.99 -18.30 26.95
N ALA A 57 26.44 -17.11 26.66
CA ALA A 57 25.41 -16.53 27.52
C ALA A 57 24.33 -15.82 26.71
N ARG A 58 23.11 -15.87 27.22
CA ARG A 58 21.93 -15.25 26.62
C ARG A 58 21.07 -14.60 27.67
N LYS A 59 20.38 -13.53 27.26
CA LYS A 59 19.29 -12.91 28.02
C LYS A 59 18.09 -12.75 27.09
N TYR A 60 16.96 -13.26 27.51
CA TYR A 60 15.69 -13.08 26.81
C TYR A 60 14.89 -11.98 27.48
N PHE A 61 14.30 -11.12 26.65
CA PHE A 61 13.31 -10.14 27.08
C PHE A 61 11.97 -10.55 26.49
N HIS A 62 10.97 -10.76 27.36
CA HIS A 62 9.63 -11.13 26.95
C HIS A 62 8.86 -9.87 26.59
N GLU A 63 9.00 -9.42 25.36
CA GLU A 63 8.32 -8.24 24.85
C GLU A 63 7.63 -8.55 23.53
N ASN A 64 6.43 -8.00 23.37
CA ASN A 64 5.82 -7.87 22.06
C ASN A 64 6.31 -6.58 21.42
N LEU A 65 6.91 -6.68 20.24
CA LEU A 65 7.24 -5.53 19.43
C LEU A 65 5.98 -5.12 18.64
N THR A 66 5.80 -3.82 18.50
CA THR A 66 4.87 -3.25 17.52
C THR A 66 5.53 -3.23 16.13
N ALA A 67 4.77 -3.00 15.07
CA ALA A 67 5.31 -2.96 13.70
C ALA A 67 6.44 -1.93 13.55
N LEU A 68 6.32 -0.81 14.26
CA LEU A 68 7.39 0.17 14.41
C LEU A 68 7.85 0.15 15.86
N PHE A 69 9.14 0.19 16.08
CA PHE A 69 9.68 0.16 17.44
C PHE A 69 10.99 0.93 17.58
N GLU A 70 11.27 1.35 18.78
CA GLU A 70 12.57 1.88 19.22
C GLU A 70 12.97 1.19 20.51
N ARG A 71 14.19 0.69 20.55
CA ARG A 71 14.77 0.10 21.75
C ARG A 71 16.19 0.56 21.90
N THR A 72 16.54 0.99 23.11
CA THR A 72 17.90 1.39 23.47
C THR A 72 18.47 0.44 24.50
N LEU A 73 19.59 -0.16 24.15
CA LEU A 73 20.42 -0.94 25.05
C LEU A 73 21.51 -0.03 25.62
N THR A 74 21.53 0.16 26.93
CA THR A 74 22.60 0.89 27.64
C THR A 74 23.53 -0.11 28.29
N LEU A 75 24.83 0.05 28.07
CA LEU A 75 25.88 -0.78 28.64
C LEU A 75 26.58 -0.04 29.80
N ASP A 76 26.78 -0.72 30.92
CA ASP A 76 27.47 -0.16 32.10
C ASP A 76 28.96 0.10 31.82
N ALA A 77 29.55 -0.66 30.89
CA ALA A 77 30.91 -0.50 30.41
C ALA A 77 31.04 -0.69 28.91
N ALA A 78 32.06 -0.11 28.29
CA ALA A 78 32.38 -0.38 26.90
C ALA A 78 32.76 -1.85 26.68
N LEU A 79 32.50 -2.37 25.47
CA LEU A 79 32.85 -3.75 25.15
C LEU A 79 34.38 -3.94 25.15
N PRO A 80 34.88 -4.96 25.86
CA PRO A 80 36.29 -5.31 25.79
C PRO A 80 36.75 -5.72 24.40
N GLN A 81 38.04 -5.62 24.13
CA GLN A 81 38.62 -6.17 22.89
C GLN A 81 38.25 -7.66 22.76
N ARG A 82 37.88 -8.08 21.52
CA ARG A 82 37.42 -9.43 21.18
C ARG A 82 36.09 -9.85 21.82
N ALA A 83 35.41 -8.97 22.54
CA ALA A 83 34.06 -9.23 23.00
C ALA A 83 33.07 -9.00 21.84
N THR A 84 32.06 -9.85 21.77
CA THR A 84 30.95 -9.73 20.81
C THR A 84 29.65 -9.77 21.58
N LEU A 85 28.80 -8.78 21.29
CA LEU A 85 27.42 -8.71 21.75
C LEU A 85 26.51 -8.74 20.54
N ARG A 86 25.56 -9.65 20.53
CA ARG A 86 24.55 -9.73 19.47
C ARG A 86 23.18 -9.45 20.05
N TRP A 87 22.49 -8.50 19.46
CA TRP A 87 21.11 -8.20 19.76
C TRP A 87 20.24 -8.77 18.64
N ILE A 88 19.35 -9.67 18.98
CA ILE A 88 18.60 -10.48 18.04
C ILE A 88 17.12 -10.20 18.23
N PHE A 89 16.48 -9.80 17.14
CA PHE A 89 15.04 -9.58 17.03
C PHE A 89 14.50 -10.68 16.12
N THR A 90 13.49 -11.38 16.56
CA THR A 90 12.90 -12.47 15.77
C THR A 90 11.43 -12.24 15.50
N GLY A 91 10.97 -12.64 14.35
CA GLY A 91 9.58 -12.68 13.93
C GLY A 91 9.20 -14.06 13.41
N PRO A 92 7.94 -14.28 13.03
CA PRO A 92 7.46 -15.57 12.54
C PRO A 92 8.21 -16.05 11.29
N ARG A 93 8.65 -15.12 10.45
CA ARG A 93 9.25 -15.41 9.14
C ARG A 93 10.59 -14.73 8.91
N ALA A 94 11.01 -13.87 9.82
CA ALA A 94 12.23 -13.09 9.67
C ALA A 94 12.94 -12.88 10.99
N GLY A 95 14.17 -12.43 10.91
CA GLY A 95 14.97 -12.03 12.06
C GLY A 95 15.98 -10.95 11.69
N LEU A 96 16.20 -10.05 12.63
CA LEU A 96 17.21 -9.02 12.55
C LEU A 96 18.27 -9.28 13.61
N THR A 97 19.54 -9.21 13.23
CA THR A 97 20.66 -9.32 14.17
C THR A 97 21.51 -8.07 14.07
N VAL A 98 21.73 -7.43 15.21
CA VAL A 98 22.71 -6.34 15.34
C VAL A 98 23.88 -6.86 16.19
N GLU A 99 25.06 -6.95 15.57
CA GLU A 99 26.28 -7.43 16.22
C GLU A 99 27.21 -6.25 16.52
N LEU A 100 27.59 -6.12 17.77
CA LEU A 100 28.50 -5.09 18.26
C LEU A 100 29.79 -5.72 18.79
N THR A 101 30.92 -5.19 18.36
CA THR A 101 32.25 -5.44 18.95
C THR A 101 32.83 -4.12 19.48
N SER A 102 34.06 -4.10 20.01
CA SER A 102 34.70 -2.86 20.48
C SER A 102 35.01 -1.83 19.37
N SER A 103 34.88 -2.18 18.09
CA SER A 103 35.26 -1.30 16.97
C SER A 103 34.42 -1.46 15.71
N ARG A 104 33.42 -2.35 15.76
CA ARG A 104 32.60 -2.67 14.60
C ARG A 104 31.17 -2.94 15.00
N ILE A 105 30.26 -2.46 14.17
CA ILE A 105 28.85 -2.83 14.20
C ILE A 105 28.46 -3.49 12.87
N ARG A 106 27.66 -4.53 12.95
CA ARG A 106 27.12 -5.26 11.79
C ARG A 106 25.64 -5.49 11.98
N ILE A 107 24.89 -5.37 10.90
CA ILE A 107 23.49 -5.71 10.83
C ILE A 107 23.27 -6.81 9.81
N ALA A 108 22.39 -7.74 10.11
CA ALA A 108 21.96 -8.77 9.16
C ALA A 108 20.46 -9.02 9.32
N GLU A 109 19.73 -8.89 8.24
CA GLU A 109 18.35 -9.35 8.12
C GLU A 109 18.33 -10.71 7.46
N ARG A 110 17.55 -11.63 8.01
CA ARG A 110 17.34 -12.98 7.50
C ARG A 110 15.86 -13.29 7.46
N TYR A 111 15.42 -13.98 6.45
CA TYR A 111 14.05 -14.44 6.35
C TYR A 111 13.97 -15.89 5.89
N TYR A 112 12.85 -16.54 6.20
CA TYR A 112 12.55 -17.85 5.69
C TYR A 112 11.76 -17.72 4.40
N ASP A 113 12.31 -18.27 3.32
CA ASP A 113 11.68 -18.23 2.01
C ASP A 113 10.41 -19.09 2.00
N SER A 114 9.26 -18.45 2.07
CA SER A 114 7.98 -19.14 2.00
C SER A 114 7.70 -19.76 0.62
N MET A 115 8.37 -19.25 -0.42
CA MET A 115 8.27 -19.81 -1.76
C MET A 115 8.91 -21.20 -1.82
N ALA A 116 9.95 -21.46 -1.04
CA ALA A 116 10.56 -22.79 -0.98
C ALA A 116 9.65 -23.86 -0.38
N LEU A 117 8.72 -23.50 0.50
CA LEU A 117 7.66 -24.41 0.94
C LEU A 117 6.75 -24.84 -0.21
N TYR A 118 6.50 -23.93 -1.10
CA TYR A 118 5.63 -24.10 -2.24
C TYR A 118 6.22 -25.06 -3.27
N GLU A 119 7.52 -24.98 -3.49
CA GLU A 119 8.25 -25.88 -4.38
C GLU A 119 8.42 -27.30 -3.82
N GLY A 120 7.77 -27.63 -2.71
CA GLY A 120 7.81 -28.97 -2.09
C GLY A 120 9.13 -29.28 -1.40
N GLN A 121 9.98 -28.29 -1.20
CA GLN A 121 11.20 -28.43 -0.43
C GLN A 121 10.85 -28.42 1.06
N GLY A 122 10.94 -29.58 1.71
CA GLY A 122 10.55 -29.77 3.11
C GLY A 122 11.40 -29.03 4.16
N ASN A 123 12.34 -28.17 3.72
CA ASN A 123 13.14 -27.32 4.58
C ASN A 123 13.01 -25.86 4.11
N PHE A 124 12.77 -24.95 5.03
CA PHE A 124 12.81 -23.52 4.77
C PHE A 124 14.27 -23.07 4.62
N PRO A 125 14.78 -22.81 3.44
CA PRO A 125 16.12 -22.24 3.32
C PRO A 125 16.08 -20.83 3.93
N GLU A 126 16.95 -20.62 4.90
CA GLU A 126 17.22 -19.29 5.44
C GLU A 126 17.96 -18.48 4.40
N LYS A 127 17.41 -17.37 3.98
CA LYS A 127 18.07 -16.40 3.10
C LYS A 127 18.47 -15.18 3.90
N THR A 128 19.68 -14.70 3.69
CA THR A 128 20.11 -13.38 4.17
C THR A 128 19.70 -12.36 3.13
N THR A 129 18.76 -11.48 3.46
CA THR A 129 18.29 -10.43 2.55
C THR A 129 19.25 -9.26 2.50
N PHE A 130 19.85 -8.97 3.65
CA PHE A 130 20.70 -7.82 3.79
C PHE A 130 21.79 -8.06 4.84
N THR A 131 23.00 -7.57 4.55
CA THR A 131 24.08 -7.49 5.53
C THR A 131 24.89 -6.22 5.25
N ASP A 132 25.04 -5.37 6.25
CA ASP A 132 25.95 -4.22 6.19
C ASP A 132 26.77 -4.15 7.49
N GLU A 133 27.94 -3.54 7.41
CA GLU A 133 28.79 -3.31 8.58
C GLU A 133 29.52 -1.97 8.48
N ARG A 134 29.80 -1.40 9.66
CA ARG A 134 30.58 -0.17 9.79
C ARG A 134 31.61 -0.32 10.90
N GLN A 135 32.78 0.25 10.68
CA GLN A 135 33.77 0.43 11.72
C GLN A 135 33.53 1.75 12.44
N TYR A 136 33.83 1.78 13.73
CA TYR A 136 33.75 2.99 14.55
C TYR A 136 34.95 3.07 15.53
N THR A 137 35.17 4.26 16.08
CA THR A 137 36.18 4.52 17.12
C THR A 137 35.52 5.21 18.30
N GLY A 138 35.96 4.91 19.49
CA GLY A 138 35.38 5.42 20.75
C GLY A 138 34.59 4.36 21.50
N ASP A 139 34.10 4.73 22.68
CA ASP A 139 33.38 3.84 23.58
C ASP A 139 31.91 3.76 23.24
N ALA A 140 31.44 2.63 22.75
CA ALA A 140 30.01 2.36 22.53
C ALA A 140 29.35 2.02 23.89
N ARG A 141 28.45 2.89 24.35
CA ARG A 141 27.73 2.73 25.61
C ARG A 141 26.22 2.61 25.44
N THR A 142 25.68 3.20 24.39
CA THR A 142 24.28 3.02 24.03
C THR A 142 24.17 2.52 22.59
N LEU A 143 23.30 1.54 22.41
CA LEU A 143 22.96 0.98 21.10
C LEU A 143 21.45 1.10 20.93
N THR A 144 21.00 1.95 20.01
CA THR A 144 19.58 2.13 19.70
C THR A 144 19.25 1.51 18.36
N VAL A 145 18.18 0.73 18.31
CA VAL A 145 17.62 0.15 17.08
C VAL A 145 16.22 0.71 16.89
N ILE A 146 15.99 1.34 15.75
CA ILE A 146 14.72 1.99 15.39
C ILE A 146 14.22 1.36 14.09
N ALA A 147 13.03 0.78 14.13
CA ALA A 147 12.29 0.36 12.95
C ALA A 147 11.19 1.39 12.68
N ASP A 148 11.23 2.05 11.53
CA ASP A 148 10.32 3.13 11.15
C ASP A 148 9.41 2.78 9.96
N SER A 149 8.61 3.74 9.54
CA SER A 149 7.63 3.59 8.45
C SER A 149 8.25 3.66 7.04
N HIS A 150 9.52 4.00 6.91
CA HIS A 150 10.22 4.02 5.62
C HIS A 150 10.72 2.63 5.19
N LEU A 151 10.20 1.56 5.80
CA LEU A 151 10.65 0.19 5.59
C LEU A 151 12.15 0.00 5.86
N ALA A 152 12.66 0.78 6.80
CA ALA A 152 14.05 0.76 7.21
C ALA A 152 14.21 0.42 8.69
N VAL A 153 15.42 0.01 9.03
CA VAL A 153 15.91 -0.05 10.40
C VAL A 153 17.15 0.81 10.51
N ARG A 154 17.17 1.69 11.50
CA ARG A 154 18.31 2.54 11.81
C ARG A 154 18.99 2.06 13.09
N VAL A 155 20.31 2.07 13.06
CA VAL A 155 21.11 1.68 14.21
C VAL A 155 22.00 2.84 14.64
N LEU A 156 21.84 3.27 15.88
CA LEU A 156 22.57 4.38 16.47
C LEU A 156 23.49 3.87 17.57
N ILE A 157 24.69 4.43 17.64
CA ILE A 157 25.60 4.27 18.79
C ILE A 157 25.79 5.63 19.43
N ASN A 158 25.61 5.71 20.73
CA ASN A 158 25.68 6.95 21.52
C ASN A 158 24.84 8.10 20.93
N GLY A 159 23.68 7.76 20.34
CA GLY A 159 22.78 8.71 19.69
C GLY A 159 23.14 9.11 18.25
N GLN A 160 24.30 8.67 17.74
CA GLN A 160 24.69 8.91 16.34
C GLN A 160 24.28 7.74 15.47
N GLN A 161 23.57 8.00 14.36
CA GLN A 161 23.24 6.98 13.37
C GLN A 161 24.50 6.48 12.68
N ILE A 162 24.71 5.17 12.74
CA ILE A 162 25.88 4.51 12.14
C ILE A 162 25.47 3.66 10.93
N LEU A 163 24.34 2.99 11.02
CA LEU A 163 23.81 2.12 9.95
C LEU A 163 22.36 2.42 9.69
N GLU A 164 21.97 2.21 8.44
CA GLU A 164 20.60 2.12 8.01
C GLU A 164 20.47 0.97 7.02
N ALA A 165 19.41 0.17 7.15
CA ALA A 165 19.18 -1.01 6.35
C ALA A 165 17.70 -1.15 6.01
N PRO A 166 17.32 -1.73 4.85
CA PRO A 166 15.93 -2.07 4.59
C PRO A 166 15.45 -3.11 5.61
N LEU A 167 14.19 -2.97 6.03
CA LEU A 167 13.49 -3.93 6.86
C LEU A 167 12.05 -4.05 6.37
N LEU A 168 11.78 -5.09 5.56
CA LEU A 168 10.47 -5.31 4.94
C LEU A 168 9.56 -6.19 5.79
N PHE A 169 10.12 -7.02 6.67
CA PHE A 169 9.40 -8.04 7.42
C PHE A 169 8.97 -7.56 8.80
N ASP A 170 7.91 -8.17 9.30
CA ASP A 170 7.45 -7.91 10.66
C ASP A 170 8.25 -8.70 11.68
N LEU A 171 8.69 -8.01 12.73
CA LEU A 171 9.49 -8.57 13.83
C LEU A 171 8.68 -8.60 15.13
N THR A 172 7.60 -9.35 15.14
CA THR A 172 6.67 -9.35 16.27
C THR A 172 6.52 -10.70 16.91
N ARG A 173 6.04 -10.72 18.14
CA ARG A 173 5.72 -11.92 18.94
C ARG A 173 6.90 -12.75 19.41
N HIS A 174 8.14 -12.34 19.18
CA HIS A 174 9.26 -13.14 19.60
C HIS A 174 10.19 -12.40 20.55
N GLN A 175 10.95 -13.19 21.26
CA GLN A 175 11.82 -12.72 22.30
C GLN A 175 12.93 -11.85 21.71
N LEU A 176 13.09 -10.65 22.25
CA LEU A 176 14.33 -9.95 22.13
C LEU A 176 15.41 -10.74 22.87
N MET A 177 16.46 -11.08 22.17
CA MET A 177 17.55 -11.86 22.75
C MET A 177 18.87 -11.10 22.64
N LEU A 178 19.57 -11.01 23.77
CA LEU A 178 20.99 -10.66 23.77
C LEU A 178 21.81 -11.93 23.89
N ALA A 179 22.79 -12.09 23.00
CA ALA A 179 23.77 -13.17 23.06
C ALA A 179 25.17 -12.59 23.24
N ALA A 180 25.96 -13.12 24.12
CA ALA A 180 27.28 -12.64 24.44
C ALA A 180 28.37 -13.70 24.31
N SER A 181 29.52 -13.32 23.76
CA SER A 181 30.73 -14.14 23.77
C SER A 181 31.25 -14.30 25.20
N ARG A 182 32.13 -15.29 25.42
CA ARG A 182 32.72 -15.55 26.76
C ARG A 182 33.33 -14.30 27.39
N THR A 183 34.02 -13.48 26.61
CA THR A 183 34.65 -12.24 27.10
C THR A 183 33.60 -11.18 27.46
N ALA A 184 32.52 -11.06 26.70
CA ALA A 184 31.45 -10.11 26.99
C ALA A 184 30.60 -10.55 28.19
N HIS A 185 30.33 -11.84 28.33
CA HIS A 185 29.48 -12.41 29.38
C HIS A 185 29.91 -12.05 30.80
N GLN A 186 31.22 -11.97 31.05
CA GLN A 186 31.73 -11.74 32.39
C GLN A 186 31.68 -10.26 32.84
N ILE A 187 31.53 -9.34 31.89
CA ILE A 187 31.81 -7.92 32.13
C ILE A 187 30.66 -7.01 31.70
N VAL A 188 29.73 -7.51 30.90
CA VAL A 188 28.66 -6.67 30.35
C VAL A 188 27.38 -6.85 31.14
N SER A 189 26.92 -5.78 31.70
CA SER A 189 25.59 -5.57 32.25
C SER A 189 25.03 -4.25 31.70
N GLY A 190 23.75 -4.02 31.88
CA GLY A 190 23.13 -2.81 31.38
C GLY A 190 21.62 -2.79 31.57
N SER A 191 20.96 -1.96 30.80
CA SER A 191 19.51 -1.83 30.81
C SER A 191 18.93 -1.70 29.40
N LEU A 192 17.71 -2.19 29.24
CA LEU A 192 16.88 -1.98 28.06
C LEU A 192 15.88 -0.86 28.36
N VAL A 193 15.85 0.14 27.50
CA VAL A 193 15.00 1.33 27.65
C VAL A 193 14.03 1.41 26.48
N LYS A 194 12.78 1.73 26.79
CA LYS A 194 11.72 2.08 25.83
C LYS A 194 11.48 3.59 25.87
N PRO A 195 11.16 4.21 24.74
CA PRO A 195 10.79 5.62 24.74
C PRO A 195 9.49 5.87 25.53
N ASN A 196 9.40 7.01 26.18
CA ASN A 196 8.19 7.44 26.91
C ASN A 196 7.06 7.79 25.94
N ILE A 197 5.82 7.58 26.37
CA ILE A 197 4.64 8.05 25.64
C ILE A 197 4.70 9.58 25.53
N LYS A 198 4.42 10.13 24.36
CA LYS A 198 4.25 11.57 24.13
C LYS A 198 2.77 11.95 24.09
N ASP A 199 2.43 13.13 24.56
CA ASP A 199 1.13 13.74 24.31
C ASP A 199 1.14 14.40 22.93
N ALA A 200 0.02 14.30 22.21
CA ALA A 200 -0.15 14.89 20.89
C ALA A 200 -1.57 15.41 20.71
N THR A 201 -1.69 16.64 20.21
CA THR A 201 -2.99 17.26 19.92
C THR A 201 -3.35 17.05 18.47
N VAL A 202 -4.60 16.69 18.20
CA VAL A 202 -5.23 16.65 16.88
C VAL A 202 -6.41 17.60 16.90
N THR A 203 -6.37 18.64 16.06
CA THR A 203 -7.39 19.68 15.97
C THR A 203 -8.16 19.54 14.65
N ILE A 204 -9.46 19.31 14.73
CA ILE A 204 -10.35 19.21 13.57
C ILE A 204 -10.91 20.61 13.27
N ASN A 205 -10.97 20.96 11.99
CA ASN A 205 -11.52 22.21 11.50
C ASN A 205 -12.60 21.95 10.43
N GLU A 206 -13.83 21.82 10.84
CA GLU A 206 -14.97 21.55 9.95
C GLU A 206 -15.26 22.70 8.97
N SER A 207 -14.81 23.92 9.25
CA SER A 207 -14.99 25.06 8.34
C SER A 207 -14.10 24.97 7.10
N GLN A 208 -13.03 24.18 7.15
CA GLN A 208 -12.16 23.92 6.02
C GLN A 208 -12.61 22.68 5.27
N VAL A 209 -13.43 22.89 4.24
CA VAL A 209 -14.04 21.81 3.45
C VAL A 209 -13.24 21.59 2.18
N HIS A 210 -13.01 20.32 1.86
CA HIS A 210 -12.30 19.84 0.69
C HIS A 210 -13.19 18.97 -0.21
N GLN A 211 -12.63 17.92 -0.82
CA GLN A 211 -13.35 17.04 -1.76
C GLN A 211 -14.49 16.27 -1.09
N THR A 212 -15.49 15.91 -1.92
CA THR A 212 -16.55 14.99 -1.55
C THR A 212 -16.22 13.59 -2.03
N MET A 213 -16.27 12.61 -1.15
CA MET A 213 -15.91 11.22 -1.44
C MET A 213 -16.92 10.53 -2.34
N LEU A 214 -16.43 9.86 -3.37
CA LEU A 214 -17.19 8.86 -4.15
C LEU A 214 -17.14 7.48 -3.46
N GLY A 215 -16.05 7.18 -2.77
CA GLY A 215 -15.88 5.97 -2.00
C GLY A 215 -14.62 5.19 -2.32
N PHE A 216 -14.63 3.93 -1.93
CA PHE A 216 -13.52 2.98 -2.06
C PHE A 216 -13.97 1.74 -2.80
N GLY A 217 -13.02 1.07 -3.45
CA GLY A 217 -13.32 -0.15 -4.17
C GLY A 217 -12.14 -0.68 -4.95
N GLY A 218 -12.38 -1.15 -6.16
CA GLY A 218 -11.30 -1.63 -7.03
C GLY A 218 -11.78 -2.43 -8.23
N SER A 219 -10.82 -3.04 -8.90
CA SER A 219 -11.06 -3.86 -10.08
C SER A 219 -11.32 -5.31 -9.66
N PRO A 220 -12.47 -5.90 -10.02
CA PRO A 220 -12.70 -7.32 -9.81
C PRO A 220 -12.02 -8.14 -10.92
N SER A 221 -11.53 -9.34 -10.60
CA SER A 221 -11.33 -10.36 -11.62
C SER A 221 -12.62 -11.17 -11.73
N ILE A 222 -13.36 -10.99 -12.82
CA ILE A 222 -14.62 -11.71 -13.04
C ILE A 222 -14.36 -13.21 -13.17
N ALA A 223 -13.25 -13.60 -13.82
CA ALA A 223 -12.84 -15.01 -13.89
C ALA A 223 -12.61 -15.60 -12.48
N ALA A 224 -11.85 -14.94 -11.63
CA ALA A 224 -11.64 -15.39 -10.26
C ALA A 224 -12.95 -15.43 -9.45
N TYR A 225 -13.84 -14.47 -9.65
CA TYR A 225 -15.17 -14.48 -9.04
C TYR A 225 -16.03 -15.67 -9.52
N ALA A 226 -15.95 -15.99 -10.80
CA ALA A 226 -16.68 -17.14 -11.37
C ALA A 226 -16.28 -18.46 -10.73
N GLU A 227 -15.00 -18.63 -10.40
CA GLU A 227 -14.46 -19.84 -9.75
C GLU A 227 -14.91 -20.02 -8.30
N LEU A 228 -15.40 -18.96 -7.65
CA LEU A 228 -15.90 -19.08 -6.29
C LEU A 228 -17.12 -20.00 -6.23
N SER A 229 -17.17 -20.86 -5.19
CA SER A 229 -18.40 -21.58 -4.86
C SER A 229 -19.53 -20.61 -4.52
N ASP A 230 -20.79 -21.08 -4.52
CA ASP A 230 -21.94 -20.25 -4.10
C ASP A 230 -21.75 -19.69 -2.68
N GLN A 231 -21.14 -20.45 -1.79
CA GLN A 231 -20.78 -19.96 -0.46
C GLN A 231 -19.67 -18.90 -0.54
N GLY A 232 -18.69 -19.12 -1.40
CA GLY A 232 -17.60 -18.17 -1.67
C GLY A 232 -18.13 -16.85 -2.23
N LYS A 233 -19.04 -16.87 -3.19
CA LYS A 233 -19.68 -15.66 -3.74
C LYS A 233 -20.44 -14.89 -2.66
N ARG A 234 -21.21 -15.57 -1.82
CA ARG A 234 -21.88 -14.91 -0.68
C ARG A 234 -20.88 -14.29 0.30
N ALA A 235 -19.82 -15.00 0.64
CA ALA A 235 -18.76 -14.50 1.52
C ALA A 235 -18.04 -13.27 0.89
N TYR A 236 -17.77 -13.31 -0.41
CA TYR A 236 -17.18 -12.19 -1.14
C TYR A 236 -18.01 -10.92 -1.02
N TRP A 237 -19.30 -10.97 -1.30
CA TRP A 237 -20.19 -9.82 -1.18
C TRP A 237 -20.35 -9.33 0.26
N GLN A 238 -20.35 -10.23 1.23
CA GLN A 238 -20.33 -9.86 2.65
C GLN A 238 -19.06 -9.10 3.03
N ILE A 239 -17.90 -9.54 2.52
CA ILE A 239 -16.63 -8.85 2.73
C ILE A 239 -16.68 -7.46 2.08
N LEU A 240 -17.05 -7.35 0.80
CA LEU A 240 -17.10 -6.05 0.12
C LEU A 240 -18.07 -5.10 0.82
N LYS A 241 -19.24 -5.57 1.27
CA LYS A 241 -20.18 -4.78 2.05
C LYS A 241 -19.59 -4.35 3.39
N ARG A 242 -19.00 -5.29 4.16
CA ARG A 242 -18.39 -5.01 5.47
C ARG A 242 -17.28 -3.95 5.37
N TYR A 243 -16.49 -4.02 4.31
CA TYR A 243 -15.38 -3.10 4.08
C TYR A 243 -15.76 -1.89 3.23
N ASN A 244 -17.04 -1.75 2.85
CA ASN A 244 -17.55 -0.67 2.01
C ASN A 244 -16.73 -0.46 0.72
N LEU A 245 -16.34 -1.57 0.08
CA LEU A 245 -15.58 -1.59 -1.17
C LEU A 245 -16.54 -1.74 -2.36
N LEU A 246 -17.43 -0.78 -2.54
CA LEU A 246 -18.56 -0.85 -3.46
C LEU A 246 -18.42 0.07 -4.69
N LEU A 247 -17.23 0.63 -4.91
CA LEU A 247 -16.88 1.31 -6.15
C LEU A 247 -16.16 0.31 -7.06
N SER A 248 -16.86 -0.21 -8.07
CA SER A 248 -16.32 -1.22 -8.98
C SER A 248 -15.79 -0.58 -10.25
N ARG A 249 -14.53 -0.86 -10.59
CA ARG A 249 -13.95 -0.47 -11.88
C ARG A 249 -13.88 -1.70 -12.79
N GLU A 250 -14.69 -1.68 -13.84
CA GLU A 250 -14.85 -2.78 -14.77
C GLU A 250 -14.17 -2.46 -16.12
N TYR A 251 -13.60 -3.47 -16.76
CA TYR A 251 -12.66 -3.28 -17.87
C TYR A 251 -12.67 -4.46 -18.84
N PRO A 252 -13.71 -4.73 -19.59
CA PRO A 252 -13.65 -5.79 -20.59
C PRO A 252 -12.58 -5.49 -21.65
N MET A 253 -11.81 -6.51 -22.03
CA MET A 253 -10.88 -6.39 -23.14
C MET A 253 -11.62 -6.33 -24.47
N GLY A 254 -11.28 -5.32 -25.28
CA GLY A 254 -11.98 -5.07 -26.53
C GLY A 254 -11.40 -5.72 -27.79
N THR A 255 -10.24 -6.42 -27.71
CA THR A 255 -9.53 -6.91 -28.90
C THR A 255 -10.35 -7.87 -29.79
N GLU A 256 -11.20 -8.66 -29.17
CA GLU A 256 -12.06 -9.66 -29.84
C GLU A 256 -13.45 -9.13 -30.24
N LEU A 257 -13.75 -7.85 -29.95
CA LEU A 257 -15.05 -7.26 -30.30
C LEU A 257 -15.28 -7.26 -31.81
N LYS A 258 -16.47 -7.73 -32.22
CA LYS A 258 -16.89 -7.66 -33.61
C LYS A 258 -17.33 -6.24 -33.98
N PRO A 259 -17.24 -5.85 -35.27
CA PRO A 259 -17.64 -4.50 -35.70
C PRO A 259 -19.09 -4.15 -35.42
N ASP A 260 -19.97 -5.15 -35.39
CA ASP A 260 -21.40 -5.00 -35.09
C ASP A 260 -21.72 -5.04 -33.60
N LEU A 261 -20.67 -5.24 -32.74
CA LEU A 261 -20.76 -5.37 -31.29
C LEU A 261 -21.72 -6.50 -30.83
N SER A 262 -21.97 -7.49 -31.67
CA SER A 262 -22.90 -8.60 -31.37
C SER A 262 -22.41 -9.48 -30.22
N ASN A 263 -21.08 -9.51 -29.98
CA ASN A 263 -20.45 -10.28 -28.92
C ASN A 263 -19.96 -9.42 -27.73
N LEU A 264 -20.47 -8.22 -27.58
CA LEU A 264 -20.05 -7.34 -26.47
C LEU A 264 -20.34 -7.96 -25.09
N GLU A 265 -21.45 -8.66 -24.96
CA GLU A 265 -21.84 -9.34 -23.73
C GLU A 265 -20.89 -10.49 -23.39
N ASP A 266 -20.51 -11.29 -24.39
CA ASP A 266 -19.57 -12.41 -24.22
C ASP A 266 -18.19 -11.95 -23.76
N LEU A 267 -17.78 -10.76 -24.19
CA LEU A 267 -16.45 -10.20 -23.89
C LEU A 267 -16.43 -9.34 -22.62
N ALA A 268 -17.59 -8.96 -22.13
CA ALA A 268 -17.69 -8.35 -20.81
C ALA A 268 -17.14 -9.29 -19.71
N ASP A 269 -17.07 -10.60 -20.00
CA ASP A 269 -16.56 -11.63 -19.09
C ASP A 269 -15.09 -12.02 -19.34
N ALA A 270 -14.50 -11.54 -20.43
CA ALA A 270 -13.12 -11.85 -20.78
C ALA A 270 -12.15 -11.02 -19.93
N THR A 271 -11.86 -11.51 -18.74
CA THR A 271 -10.78 -10.95 -17.92
C THR A 271 -9.43 -11.28 -18.55
N PRO A 272 -8.51 -10.32 -18.69
CA PRO A 272 -7.17 -10.62 -19.17
C PRO A 272 -6.49 -11.61 -18.23
N HIS A 273 -6.01 -12.73 -18.79
CA HIS A 273 -5.20 -13.69 -18.04
C HIS A 273 -3.82 -13.12 -17.83
N TYR A 274 -3.57 -12.62 -16.65
CA TYR A 274 -2.27 -12.07 -16.28
C TYR A 274 -1.16 -13.12 -16.23
N TYR A 275 -1.50 -14.42 -16.12
CA TYR A 275 -0.55 -15.50 -15.86
C TYR A 275 -0.58 -16.67 -16.85
N GLY A 276 -1.20 -16.49 -18.02
CA GLY A 276 -1.07 -17.44 -19.12
C GLY A 276 -1.93 -18.71 -19.03
N ASP A 277 -2.80 -18.80 -18.04
CA ASP A 277 -3.72 -19.93 -17.92
C ASP A 277 -4.99 -19.70 -18.71
N ASN A 278 -5.40 -20.70 -19.49
CA ASN A 278 -6.66 -20.70 -20.22
C ASN A 278 -7.81 -20.97 -19.24
N PHE A 279 -8.39 -19.93 -18.66
CA PHE A 279 -9.66 -20.09 -17.95
C PHE A 279 -10.78 -20.37 -18.97
N PRO A 280 -11.67 -21.32 -18.70
CA PRO A 280 -12.86 -21.49 -19.50
C PRO A 280 -13.68 -20.19 -19.46
N ASN A 281 -14.34 -19.86 -20.57
CA ASN A 281 -15.29 -18.75 -20.62
C ASN A 281 -16.26 -18.88 -19.46
N SER A 282 -16.30 -17.86 -18.59
CA SER A 282 -17.24 -17.83 -17.49
C SER A 282 -18.66 -17.67 -18.06
N GLU A 283 -19.62 -18.43 -17.54
CA GLU A 283 -21.03 -18.24 -17.87
C GLU A 283 -21.62 -16.98 -17.21
N LEU A 284 -20.84 -16.29 -16.38
CA LEU A 284 -21.27 -15.09 -15.68
C LEU A 284 -20.91 -13.85 -16.47
N SER A 285 -21.91 -13.06 -16.78
CA SER A 285 -21.74 -11.75 -17.39
C SER A 285 -21.22 -10.74 -16.37
N SER A 286 -20.34 -9.85 -16.79
CA SER A 286 -19.90 -8.73 -15.96
C SER A 286 -21.09 -7.86 -15.53
N PHE A 287 -22.18 -7.84 -16.29
CA PHE A 287 -23.42 -7.17 -15.91
C PHE A 287 -24.10 -7.81 -14.70
N ASP A 288 -23.96 -9.11 -14.48
CA ASP A 288 -24.44 -9.74 -13.24
C ASP A 288 -23.62 -9.31 -12.03
N TYR A 289 -22.32 -9.18 -12.20
CA TYR A 289 -21.44 -8.60 -11.17
C TYR A 289 -21.81 -7.13 -10.91
N SER A 290 -21.91 -6.29 -11.93
CA SER A 290 -22.33 -4.88 -11.84
C SER A 290 -23.67 -4.73 -11.14
N ARG A 291 -24.64 -5.62 -11.43
CA ARG A 291 -25.96 -5.61 -10.76
C ARG A 291 -25.82 -5.82 -9.26
N HIS A 292 -24.98 -6.76 -8.81
CA HIS A 292 -24.73 -6.97 -7.38
C HIS A 292 -24.10 -5.75 -6.70
N VAL A 293 -23.16 -5.09 -7.38
CA VAL A 293 -22.58 -3.82 -6.87
C VAL A 293 -23.67 -2.77 -6.69
N LEU A 294 -24.53 -2.59 -7.68
CA LEU A 294 -25.62 -1.60 -7.65
C LEU A 294 -26.69 -1.96 -6.60
N ASP A 295 -27.04 -3.23 -6.46
CA ASP A 295 -28.00 -3.72 -5.44
C ASP A 295 -27.49 -3.47 -4.01
N LEU A 296 -26.19 -3.44 -3.81
CA LEU A 296 -25.56 -3.07 -2.54
C LEU A 296 -25.40 -1.53 -2.35
N GLY A 297 -25.89 -0.73 -3.29
CA GLY A 297 -25.77 0.73 -3.25
C GLY A 297 -24.45 1.29 -3.78
N GLY A 298 -23.64 0.44 -4.44
CA GLY A 298 -22.37 0.81 -5.02
C GLY A 298 -22.49 1.60 -6.33
N SER A 299 -21.37 1.80 -6.99
CA SER A 299 -21.26 2.49 -8.28
C SER A 299 -20.29 1.76 -9.21
N VAL A 300 -20.54 1.84 -10.51
CA VAL A 300 -19.69 1.23 -11.53
C VAL A 300 -18.96 2.32 -12.31
N ILE A 301 -17.66 2.14 -12.45
CA ILE A 301 -16.79 2.83 -13.41
C ILE A 301 -16.46 1.83 -14.51
N TYR A 302 -16.52 2.26 -15.75
CA TYR A 302 -16.22 1.40 -16.89
C TYR A 302 -15.13 2.01 -17.75
N GLU A 303 -14.20 1.17 -18.17
CA GLU A 303 -13.12 1.56 -19.04
C GLU A 303 -12.71 0.42 -19.97
N LEU A 304 -12.13 0.75 -21.11
CA LEU A 304 -11.69 -0.23 -22.08
C LEU A 304 -10.17 -0.40 -22.03
N TRP A 305 -9.69 -1.64 -21.92
CA TRP A 305 -8.27 -1.95 -21.83
C TRP A 305 -7.58 -2.07 -23.18
N ALA A 306 -8.32 -2.37 -24.23
CA ALA A 306 -7.77 -2.46 -25.58
C ALA A 306 -8.84 -2.25 -26.64
N LEU A 307 -8.46 -1.62 -27.73
CA LEU A 307 -9.31 -1.41 -28.88
C LEU A 307 -9.16 -2.54 -29.92
N PRO A 308 -10.26 -3.02 -30.50
CA PRO A 308 -10.20 -3.92 -31.65
C PRO A 308 -9.60 -3.20 -32.86
N SER A 309 -8.95 -3.94 -33.73
CA SER A 309 -8.24 -3.38 -34.90
C SER A 309 -9.14 -2.53 -35.81
N TRP A 310 -10.44 -2.90 -35.95
CA TRP A 310 -11.40 -2.14 -36.75
C TRP A 310 -11.75 -0.77 -36.15
N ALA A 311 -11.63 -0.61 -34.85
CA ALA A 311 -11.85 0.67 -34.16
C ALA A 311 -10.59 1.56 -34.13
N THR A 312 -9.55 1.22 -34.86
CA THR A 312 -8.33 1.99 -34.99
C THR A 312 -8.03 2.40 -36.43
N VAL A 313 -7.26 3.44 -36.60
CA VAL A 313 -6.77 3.94 -37.90
C VAL A 313 -5.25 4.00 -37.93
N PRO A 314 -4.61 4.01 -39.13
CA PRO A 314 -3.17 4.27 -39.21
C PRO A 314 -2.78 5.59 -38.53
N ASN A 315 -1.69 5.57 -37.79
CA ASN A 315 -1.15 6.80 -37.20
C ASN A 315 -0.36 7.58 -38.28
N ASN A 316 -0.90 8.70 -38.70
CA ASN A 316 -0.26 9.62 -39.62
C ASN A 316 0.09 10.98 -38.94
N GLY A 317 -0.05 11.03 -37.62
CA GLY A 317 0.19 12.24 -36.81
C GLY A 317 1.67 12.44 -36.43
N PRO A 318 1.97 13.58 -35.78
CA PRO A 318 3.31 13.95 -35.38
C PRO A 318 3.90 13.06 -34.26
N HIS A 319 3.05 12.45 -33.42
CA HIS A 319 3.48 11.57 -32.33
C HIS A 319 3.60 10.14 -32.84
N ALA A 320 4.81 9.78 -33.26
CA ALA A 320 5.07 8.50 -33.92
C ALA A 320 5.51 7.38 -32.96
N THR A 321 5.83 7.69 -31.71
CA THR A 321 6.33 6.74 -30.71
C THR A 321 5.58 6.88 -29.38
N ASP A 322 5.46 5.75 -28.69
CA ASP A 322 4.94 5.69 -27.32
C ASP A 322 6.00 6.17 -26.29
N THR A 323 5.63 6.17 -25.02
CA THR A 323 6.49 6.52 -23.90
C THR A 323 7.80 5.71 -23.85
N TRP A 324 7.80 4.50 -24.41
CA TRP A 324 8.96 3.60 -24.47
C TRP A 324 9.72 3.68 -25.79
N ASN A 325 9.53 4.75 -26.58
CA ASN A 325 10.09 4.95 -27.91
C ASN A 325 9.74 3.84 -28.92
N LYS A 326 8.60 3.15 -28.73
CA LYS A 326 8.09 2.19 -29.70
C LYS A 326 7.17 2.88 -30.69
N PRO A 327 7.18 2.49 -31.98
CA PRO A 327 6.33 3.13 -32.99
C PRO A 327 4.82 2.90 -32.69
N ILE A 328 4.05 3.96 -32.54
CA ILE A 328 2.60 3.94 -32.53
C ILE A 328 2.11 3.87 -33.98
N LYS A 329 1.85 2.67 -34.46
CA LYS A 329 1.45 2.42 -35.86
C LYS A 329 -0.02 2.69 -36.12
N ARG A 330 -0.85 2.54 -35.12
CA ARG A 330 -2.30 2.73 -35.20
C ARG A 330 -2.79 3.48 -33.96
N VAL A 331 -3.77 4.31 -34.14
CA VAL A 331 -4.42 5.12 -33.09
C VAL A 331 -5.91 4.85 -33.06
N ALA A 332 -6.56 5.19 -31.98
CA ALA A 332 -8.01 5.08 -31.85
C ALA A 332 -8.73 5.88 -32.94
N ASN A 333 -9.83 5.32 -33.49
CA ASN A 333 -10.82 6.09 -34.19
C ASN A 333 -11.81 6.66 -33.15
N PRO A 334 -11.83 7.98 -32.89
CA PRO A 334 -12.62 8.55 -31.81
C PRO A 334 -14.12 8.26 -31.91
N ASN A 335 -14.68 8.20 -33.13
CA ASN A 335 -16.10 7.92 -33.32
C ASN A 335 -16.45 6.45 -33.05
N GLU A 336 -15.60 5.51 -33.49
CA GLU A 336 -15.78 4.08 -33.21
C GLU A 336 -15.61 3.78 -31.73
N TYR A 337 -14.63 4.40 -31.10
CA TYR A 337 -14.45 4.34 -29.65
C TYR A 337 -15.70 4.80 -28.91
N ALA A 338 -16.20 6.00 -29.21
CA ALA A 338 -17.40 6.54 -28.58
C ALA A 338 -18.64 5.66 -28.83
N ARG A 339 -18.80 5.11 -30.03
CA ARG A 339 -19.87 4.17 -30.37
C ARG A 339 -19.81 2.91 -29.50
N LEU A 340 -18.61 2.39 -29.28
CA LEU A 340 -18.36 1.20 -28.47
C LEU A 340 -18.79 1.46 -27.01
N ILE A 341 -18.28 2.53 -26.38
CA ILE A 341 -18.61 2.87 -25.00
C ILE A 341 -20.12 3.15 -24.82
N VAL A 342 -20.72 3.91 -25.70
CA VAL A 342 -22.18 4.18 -25.64
C VAL A 342 -23.01 2.91 -25.80
N THR A 343 -22.56 1.97 -26.64
CA THR A 343 -23.25 0.68 -26.78
C THR A 343 -23.14 -0.14 -25.50
N TYR A 344 -21.96 -0.15 -24.85
CA TYR A 344 -21.81 -0.76 -23.55
C TYR A 344 -22.74 -0.13 -22.50
N CYS A 345 -22.80 1.20 -22.42
CA CYS A 345 -23.71 1.90 -21.50
C CYS A 345 -25.17 1.52 -21.70
N LYS A 346 -25.64 1.40 -22.96
CA LYS A 346 -27.00 0.96 -23.27
C LYS A 346 -27.27 -0.47 -22.80
N LYS A 347 -26.32 -1.39 -23.03
CA LYS A 347 -26.45 -2.80 -22.63
C LYS A 347 -26.39 -2.93 -21.10
N ALA A 348 -25.46 -2.23 -20.45
CA ALA A 348 -25.38 -2.18 -18.99
C ALA A 348 -26.69 -1.66 -18.38
N GLN A 349 -27.23 -0.55 -18.89
CA GLN A 349 -28.52 -0.01 -18.42
C GLN A 349 -29.67 -1.00 -18.64
N ALA A 350 -29.72 -1.68 -19.77
CA ALA A 350 -30.76 -2.68 -20.03
C ALA A 350 -30.66 -3.89 -19.09
N ALA A 351 -29.45 -4.34 -18.81
CA ALA A 351 -29.19 -5.51 -17.97
C ALA A 351 -29.30 -5.22 -16.46
N THR A 352 -28.87 -4.04 -16.00
CA THR A 352 -28.73 -3.72 -14.58
C THR A 352 -29.68 -2.63 -14.05
N GLY A 353 -30.35 -1.93 -14.96
CA GLY A 353 -31.19 -0.76 -14.64
C GLY A 353 -30.43 0.57 -14.61
N SER A 354 -29.09 0.54 -14.69
CA SER A 354 -28.24 1.75 -14.64
C SER A 354 -27.09 1.67 -15.64
N ALA A 355 -26.78 2.78 -16.30
CA ALA A 355 -25.50 2.94 -16.98
C ALA A 355 -24.37 3.13 -15.97
N PRO A 356 -23.10 2.89 -16.36
CA PRO A 356 -21.97 3.26 -15.53
C PRO A 356 -22.02 4.72 -15.07
N ALA A 357 -21.69 4.96 -13.81
CA ALA A 357 -21.66 6.32 -13.27
C ALA A 357 -20.53 7.14 -13.90
N ILE A 358 -19.43 6.48 -14.19
CA ILE A 358 -18.23 7.08 -14.79
C ILE A 358 -17.73 6.17 -15.89
N VAL A 359 -17.21 6.75 -16.97
CA VAL A 359 -16.48 6.03 -18.03
C VAL A 359 -15.10 6.64 -18.22
N GLY A 360 -14.10 5.80 -18.45
CA GLY A 360 -12.73 6.23 -18.72
C GLY A 360 -12.43 6.35 -20.21
N ILE A 361 -11.46 7.17 -20.56
CA ILE A 361 -11.07 7.32 -21.97
C ILE A 361 -10.36 6.06 -22.48
N GLU A 362 -9.36 5.56 -21.82
CA GLU A 362 -8.64 4.32 -22.16
C GLU A 362 -7.63 3.96 -21.06
N ASN A 363 -7.48 2.67 -20.77
CA ASN A 363 -6.57 2.17 -19.76
C ASN A 363 -5.16 2.00 -20.32
N GLU A 364 -4.16 2.67 -19.72
CA GLU A 364 -2.71 2.46 -19.93
C GLU A 364 -2.24 2.42 -21.39
N VAL A 365 -3.00 2.94 -22.32
CA VAL A 365 -2.66 2.96 -23.75
C VAL A 365 -2.05 4.31 -24.11
N ASP A 366 -0.93 4.28 -24.82
CA ASP A 366 -0.34 5.50 -25.37
C ASP A 366 -1.00 5.89 -26.67
N GLN A 367 -1.73 7.00 -26.65
CA GLN A 367 -2.28 7.67 -27.83
C GLN A 367 -1.67 9.07 -27.93
N PRO A 368 -1.54 9.61 -29.13
CA PRO A 368 -1.20 11.03 -29.28
C PRO A 368 -2.20 11.93 -28.56
N PRO A 369 -1.76 13.04 -27.92
CA PRO A 369 -2.63 13.93 -27.15
C PRO A 369 -3.86 14.45 -27.92
N GLU A 370 -3.71 14.72 -29.23
CA GLU A 370 -4.80 15.12 -30.11
C GLU A 370 -5.84 14.00 -30.32
N VAL A 371 -5.43 12.73 -30.25
CA VAL A 371 -6.33 11.58 -30.31
C VAL A 371 -7.13 11.47 -29.02
N PHE A 372 -6.48 11.54 -27.84
CA PHE A 372 -7.18 11.56 -26.56
C PHE A 372 -8.20 12.72 -26.49
N SER A 373 -7.80 13.93 -26.92
CA SER A 373 -8.72 15.07 -27.00
C SER A 373 -9.93 14.79 -27.88
N SER A 374 -9.70 14.18 -29.04
CA SER A 374 -10.77 13.83 -29.98
C SER A 374 -11.68 12.72 -29.44
N MET A 375 -11.12 11.74 -28.70
CA MET A 375 -11.89 10.68 -28.03
C MET A 375 -12.81 11.27 -26.96
N ALA A 376 -12.30 12.20 -26.10
CA ALA A 376 -13.09 12.86 -25.08
C ALA A 376 -14.27 13.64 -25.67
N LEU A 377 -14.03 14.43 -26.69
CA LEU A 377 -15.08 15.20 -27.40
C LEU A 377 -16.10 14.29 -28.07
N ALA A 378 -15.67 13.22 -28.75
CA ALA A 378 -16.56 12.29 -29.40
C ALA A 378 -17.41 11.51 -28.38
N LEU A 379 -16.79 11.07 -27.29
CA LEU A 379 -17.47 10.32 -26.23
C LEU A 379 -18.56 11.16 -25.57
N ARG A 380 -18.26 12.41 -25.16
CA ARG A 380 -19.26 13.30 -24.54
C ARG A 380 -20.44 13.54 -25.48
N ARG A 381 -20.15 13.86 -26.74
CA ARG A 381 -21.19 14.10 -27.76
C ARG A 381 -22.12 12.88 -27.92
N GLU A 382 -21.56 11.68 -28.04
CA GLU A 382 -22.36 10.48 -28.26
C GLU A 382 -23.10 10.00 -27.01
N LEU A 383 -22.52 10.21 -25.79
CA LEU A 383 -23.22 9.99 -24.53
C LEU A 383 -24.42 10.93 -24.38
N ASP A 384 -24.28 12.23 -24.68
CA ASP A 384 -25.35 13.22 -24.61
C ASP A 384 -26.48 12.88 -25.62
N LYS A 385 -26.10 12.57 -26.83
CA LYS A 385 -27.04 12.14 -27.88
C LYS A 385 -27.83 10.86 -27.52
N ALA A 386 -27.20 9.97 -26.75
CA ALA A 386 -27.83 8.74 -26.27
C ALA A 386 -28.64 8.92 -24.98
N GLY A 387 -28.63 10.11 -24.39
CA GLY A 387 -29.34 10.43 -23.13
C GLY A 387 -28.56 10.15 -21.87
N PHE A 388 -27.28 9.78 -21.95
CA PHE A 388 -26.39 9.53 -20.79
C PHE A 388 -25.70 10.82 -20.30
N THR A 389 -26.47 11.89 -20.13
CA THR A 389 -25.94 13.21 -19.72
C THR A 389 -25.36 13.23 -18.30
N ALA A 390 -25.81 12.29 -17.45
CA ALA A 390 -25.33 12.14 -16.07
C ALA A 390 -24.04 11.30 -15.97
N THR A 391 -23.71 10.49 -16.96
CA THR A 391 -22.48 9.70 -16.98
C THR A 391 -21.27 10.61 -17.09
N LYS A 392 -20.37 10.51 -16.12
CA LYS A 392 -19.14 11.29 -16.02
C LYS A 392 -18.02 10.66 -16.84
N ILE A 393 -17.00 11.47 -17.18
CA ILE A 393 -15.84 11.01 -17.94
C ILE A 393 -14.57 11.31 -17.16
N HIS A 394 -13.70 10.32 -16.98
CA HIS A 394 -12.34 10.57 -16.50
C HIS A 394 -11.33 10.55 -17.65
N MET A 395 -10.21 11.23 -17.47
CA MET A 395 -9.12 11.21 -18.45
C MET A 395 -8.53 9.81 -18.61
N ALA A 396 -7.78 9.61 -19.69
CA ALA A 396 -7.09 8.34 -19.94
C ALA A 396 -6.10 8.02 -18.81
N ASP A 397 -6.21 6.82 -18.26
CA ASP A 397 -5.34 6.35 -17.21
C ASP A 397 -3.92 6.11 -17.70
N ALA A 398 -2.96 6.50 -16.88
CA ALA A 398 -1.56 6.21 -17.07
C ALA A 398 -1.04 5.29 -15.96
N SER A 399 -0.12 4.39 -16.28
CA SER A 399 0.43 3.43 -15.31
C SER A 399 1.21 4.08 -14.16
N PHE A 400 1.71 5.29 -14.37
CA PHE A 400 2.58 5.99 -13.42
C PHE A 400 2.16 7.45 -13.28
N MET A 401 2.35 8.00 -12.09
CA MET A 401 2.00 9.39 -11.78
C MET A 401 2.65 10.39 -12.76
N PHE A 402 3.94 10.22 -13.08
CA PHE A 402 4.64 11.13 -14.00
C PHE A 402 4.04 11.13 -15.41
N LEU A 403 3.55 9.98 -15.89
CA LEU A 403 2.84 9.91 -17.18
C LEU A 403 1.46 10.54 -17.10
N GLY A 404 0.78 10.43 -15.97
CA GLY A 404 -0.49 11.10 -15.72
C GLY A 404 -0.34 12.63 -15.76
N ILE A 405 0.73 13.16 -15.16
CA ILE A 405 1.08 14.59 -15.21
C ILE A 405 1.23 15.07 -16.66
N ASP A 406 2.00 14.33 -17.46
CA ASP A 406 2.22 14.66 -18.87
C ASP A 406 0.90 14.61 -19.65
N ARG A 407 0.06 13.59 -19.46
CA ARG A 407 -1.26 13.46 -20.12
C ARG A 407 -2.19 14.61 -19.76
N ALA A 408 -2.33 14.91 -18.48
CA ALA A 408 -3.18 16.02 -18.03
C ALA A 408 -2.70 17.36 -18.61
N THR A 409 -1.38 17.61 -18.58
CA THR A 409 -0.76 18.82 -19.13
C THR A 409 -1.03 18.96 -20.63
N GLU A 410 -0.90 17.88 -21.40
CA GLU A 410 -1.16 17.89 -22.84
C GLU A 410 -2.65 18.05 -23.17
N LEU A 411 -3.55 17.37 -22.45
CA LEU A 411 -4.98 17.48 -22.64
C LEU A 411 -5.51 18.90 -22.37
N ARG A 412 -4.95 19.59 -21.37
CA ARG A 412 -5.30 20.99 -21.05
C ARG A 412 -5.01 21.97 -22.18
N LYS A 413 -4.10 21.65 -23.10
CA LYS A 413 -3.83 22.49 -24.29
C LYS A 413 -5.04 22.55 -25.25
N ASN A 414 -6.00 21.62 -25.10
CA ASN A 414 -7.29 21.67 -25.75
C ASN A 414 -8.41 21.94 -24.72
N PRO A 415 -8.78 23.19 -24.46
CA PRO A 415 -9.76 23.55 -23.42
C PRO A 415 -11.13 22.92 -23.61
N GLU A 416 -11.58 22.73 -24.85
CA GLU A 416 -12.87 22.10 -25.12
C GLU A 416 -12.86 20.61 -24.75
N ALA A 417 -11.78 19.89 -25.05
CA ALA A 417 -11.64 18.50 -24.64
C ALA A 417 -11.49 18.41 -23.12
N TRP A 418 -10.66 19.25 -22.52
CA TRP A 418 -10.47 19.29 -21.06
C TRP A 418 -11.77 19.52 -20.30
N LYS A 419 -12.64 20.40 -20.81
CA LYS A 419 -13.94 20.71 -20.22
C LYS A 419 -14.89 19.49 -20.24
N THR A 420 -14.75 18.56 -21.18
CA THR A 420 -15.59 17.35 -21.22
C THR A 420 -15.22 16.30 -20.18
N LEU A 421 -14.03 16.38 -19.62
CA LEU A 421 -13.55 15.48 -18.57
C LEU A 421 -14.03 15.99 -17.21
N ASP A 422 -14.62 15.11 -16.42
CA ASP A 422 -15.08 15.42 -15.05
C ASP A 422 -14.00 15.14 -14.00
N TYR A 423 -13.09 14.18 -14.27
CA TYR A 423 -12.06 13.74 -13.33
C TYR A 423 -10.70 13.63 -14.01
N SER A 424 -9.66 13.92 -13.23
CA SER A 424 -8.31 13.42 -13.49
C SER A 424 -8.17 12.02 -12.91
N ALA A 425 -7.31 11.19 -13.51
CA ALA A 425 -7.16 9.80 -13.10
C ALA A 425 -5.74 9.30 -13.40
N VAL A 426 -5.23 8.40 -12.55
CA VAL A 426 -3.94 7.74 -12.78
C VAL A 426 -3.84 6.46 -11.95
N HIS A 427 -3.02 5.52 -12.43
CA HIS A 427 -2.54 4.40 -11.62
C HIS A 427 -1.28 4.79 -10.85
N GLU A 428 -1.07 4.16 -9.70
CA GLU A 428 0.06 4.46 -8.83
C GLU A 428 1.05 3.29 -8.76
N TYR A 429 1.58 2.88 -9.93
CA TYR A 429 2.56 1.80 -10.01
C TYR A 429 4.02 2.27 -9.79
N ASP A 430 4.26 3.56 -9.64
CA ASP A 430 5.54 4.13 -9.16
C ASP A 430 5.71 3.98 -7.62
N PHE A 431 5.20 2.90 -7.12
CA PHE A 431 5.20 2.55 -5.71
C PHE A 431 6.62 2.46 -5.12
N GLN A 432 7.59 2.07 -5.93
CA GLN A 432 8.99 2.00 -5.52
C GLN A 432 9.53 3.36 -5.06
N GLU A 433 9.17 4.44 -5.76
CA GLU A 433 9.60 5.78 -5.39
C GLU A 433 8.98 6.20 -4.05
N PHE A 434 7.70 5.93 -3.87
CA PHE A 434 7.01 6.18 -2.61
C PHE A 434 7.61 5.37 -1.46
N LEU A 435 7.85 4.06 -1.63
CA LEU A 435 8.39 3.20 -0.59
C LEU A 435 9.85 3.55 -0.26
N ALA A 436 10.64 3.94 -1.25
CA ALA A 436 12.02 4.35 -1.05
C ALA A 436 12.13 5.70 -0.32
N ASN A 437 11.27 6.65 -0.65
CA ASN A 437 11.24 7.96 -0.01
C ASN A 437 9.85 8.60 -0.16
N PRO A 438 8.94 8.40 0.80
CA PRO A 438 7.59 8.96 0.75
C PRO A 438 7.55 10.47 0.59
N ASP A 439 8.51 11.20 1.16
CA ASP A 439 8.53 12.66 1.11
C ASP A 439 8.91 13.21 -0.29
N LEU A 440 9.70 12.45 -1.07
CA LEU A 440 9.98 12.81 -2.48
C LEU A 440 8.76 12.61 -3.39
N TYR A 441 7.91 11.66 -3.06
CA TYR A 441 6.70 11.41 -3.83
C TYR A 441 5.70 12.57 -3.74
N ASP A 442 5.74 13.34 -2.65
CA ASP A 442 4.89 14.53 -2.44
C ASP A 442 5.06 15.56 -3.54
N ALA A 443 6.29 15.82 -3.98
CA ALA A 443 6.55 16.75 -5.05
C ALA A 443 5.86 16.33 -6.37
N ARG A 444 5.77 15.02 -6.62
CA ARG A 444 5.08 14.47 -7.79
C ARG A 444 3.56 14.56 -7.66
N MET A 445 3.03 14.27 -6.47
CA MET A 445 1.61 14.46 -6.18
C MET A 445 1.17 15.91 -6.35
N ASN A 446 1.97 16.86 -5.85
CA ASN A 446 1.71 18.28 -6.05
C ASN A 446 1.70 18.66 -7.53
N GLN A 447 2.63 18.16 -8.34
CA GLN A 447 2.63 18.39 -9.79
C GLN A 447 1.38 17.80 -10.48
N MET A 448 0.92 16.61 -10.03
CA MET A 448 -0.32 16.02 -10.55
C MET A 448 -1.54 16.85 -10.16
N HIS A 449 -1.60 17.32 -8.90
CA HIS A 449 -2.66 18.21 -8.45
C HIS A 449 -2.74 19.51 -9.29
N GLU A 450 -1.59 20.13 -9.56
CA GLU A 450 -1.51 21.29 -10.45
C GLU A 450 -1.92 20.96 -11.88
N ALA A 451 -1.50 19.81 -12.41
CA ALA A 451 -1.87 19.37 -13.76
C ALA A 451 -3.37 19.06 -13.87
N ALA A 452 -3.99 18.58 -12.81
CA ALA A 452 -5.43 18.30 -12.75
C ALA A 452 -6.30 19.56 -12.83
N ASP A 453 -5.76 20.75 -12.52
CA ASP A 453 -6.43 22.05 -12.69
C ASP A 453 -7.79 22.12 -11.97
N GLY A 454 -7.82 21.65 -10.72
CA GLY A 454 -9.02 21.62 -9.90
C GLY A 454 -10.03 20.52 -10.22
N LYS A 455 -9.72 19.60 -11.14
CA LYS A 455 -10.54 18.40 -11.30
C LYS A 455 -10.32 17.44 -10.15
N PRO A 456 -11.41 16.84 -9.60
CA PRO A 456 -11.27 15.79 -8.60
C PRO A 456 -10.44 14.61 -9.14
N PHE A 457 -9.65 14.01 -8.28
CA PHE A 457 -8.74 12.94 -8.63
C PHE A 457 -9.30 11.56 -8.33
N LEU A 458 -9.09 10.61 -9.24
CA LEU A 458 -9.37 9.19 -9.06
C LEU A 458 -8.04 8.41 -9.06
N ALA A 459 -7.70 7.78 -7.96
CA ALA A 459 -6.67 6.74 -7.96
C ALA A 459 -7.32 5.44 -8.45
N THR A 460 -7.23 5.19 -9.75
CA THR A 460 -8.01 4.14 -10.44
C THR A 460 -7.41 2.75 -10.29
N GLU A 461 -6.10 2.66 -10.01
CA GLU A 461 -5.43 1.43 -9.61
C GLU A 461 -4.32 1.72 -8.60
N ILE A 462 -4.43 1.09 -7.45
CA ILE A 462 -3.39 1.07 -6.43
C ILE A 462 -3.12 -0.39 -6.07
N CYS A 463 -1.91 -0.88 -6.32
CA CYS A 463 -1.44 -2.15 -5.76
C CYS A 463 0.08 -2.22 -5.78
N ILE A 464 0.63 -3.16 -5.02
CA ILE A 464 2.05 -3.42 -5.03
C ILE A 464 2.36 -4.42 -6.13
N ASN A 465 2.81 -3.94 -7.28
CA ASN A 465 3.13 -4.76 -8.44
C ASN A 465 4.63 -5.15 -8.51
N ASP A 466 5.47 -4.53 -7.69
CA ASP A 466 6.90 -4.87 -7.61
C ASP A 466 7.11 -6.14 -6.78
N PRO A 467 7.74 -7.19 -7.35
CA PRO A 467 8.02 -8.43 -6.64
C PRO A 467 8.79 -8.26 -5.33
N HIS A 468 9.63 -7.22 -5.24
CA HIS A 468 10.42 -6.95 -4.02
C HIS A 468 9.55 -6.59 -2.80
N TYR A 469 8.37 -5.97 -3.03
CA TYR A 469 7.47 -5.51 -1.99
C TYR A 469 6.18 -6.33 -1.87
N GLN A 470 6.08 -7.48 -2.55
CA GLN A 470 4.86 -8.31 -2.53
C GLN A 470 4.72 -9.16 -1.26
N GLU A 471 5.74 -9.22 -0.44
CA GLU A 471 5.66 -9.96 0.82
C GLU A 471 4.47 -9.44 1.66
N PRO A 472 3.62 -10.33 2.20
CA PRO A 472 2.47 -9.95 3.02
C PRO A 472 2.91 -9.47 4.41
N SER A 473 3.60 -8.34 4.46
CA SER A 473 4.06 -7.67 5.67
C SER A 473 3.11 -6.54 6.07
N TYR A 474 2.83 -6.40 7.35
CA TYR A 474 2.06 -5.27 7.87
C TYR A 474 2.81 -3.95 7.70
N ARG A 475 4.14 -3.96 7.77
CA ARG A 475 4.96 -2.75 7.51
C ARG A 475 4.74 -2.21 6.10
N ILE A 476 4.69 -3.10 5.11
CA ILE A 476 4.36 -2.72 3.72
C ILE A 476 2.92 -2.18 3.63
N ALA A 477 1.97 -2.85 4.26
CA ALA A 477 0.58 -2.38 4.27
C ALA A 477 0.45 -1.01 4.97
N LEU A 478 1.20 -0.76 6.04
CA LEU A 478 1.25 0.54 6.71
C LEU A 478 1.82 1.64 5.80
N ALA A 479 2.80 1.32 4.97
CA ALA A 479 3.29 2.26 3.95
C ALA A 479 2.20 2.60 2.92
N VAL A 480 1.41 1.59 2.50
CA VAL A 480 0.24 1.83 1.62
C VAL A 480 -0.82 2.69 2.31
N ALA A 481 -1.06 2.50 3.61
CA ALA A 481 -1.97 3.38 4.35
C ALA A 481 -1.51 4.85 4.35
N GLN A 482 -0.19 5.09 4.40
CA GLN A 482 0.36 6.45 4.24
C GLN A 482 0.12 6.98 2.82
N LEU A 483 0.23 6.14 1.79
CA LEU A 483 -0.11 6.51 0.42
C LEU A 483 -1.60 6.88 0.30
N TYR A 484 -2.51 6.14 0.94
CA TYR A 484 -3.93 6.52 0.97
C TYR A 484 -4.13 7.89 1.62
N HIS A 485 -3.48 8.14 2.76
CA HIS A 485 -3.52 9.46 3.40
C HIS A 485 -3.06 10.56 2.44
N LYS A 486 -1.92 10.38 1.77
CA LYS A 486 -1.38 11.37 0.80
C LYS A 486 -2.31 11.59 -0.39
N ASN A 487 -2.89 10.55 -0.94
CA ASN A 487 -3.89 10.67 -2.00
C ASN A 487 -5.08 11.55 -1.57
N LEU A 488 -5.55 11.32 -0.35
CA LEU A 488 -6.68 12.08 0.19
C LEU A 488 -6.32 13.54 0.51
N THR A 489 -5.08 13.83 0.91
CA THR A 489 -4.66 15.16 1.39
C THR A 489 -3.93 16.00 0.35
N GLU A 490 -3.08 15.39 -0.49
CA GLU A 490 -2.26 16.11 -1.48
C GLU A 490 -2.93 16.17 -2.86
N LEU A 491 -3.71 15.13 -3.23
CA LEU A 491 -4.38 15.05 -4.53
C LEU A 491 -5.88 15.35 -4.46
N ASP A 492 -6.43 15.56 -3.27
CA ASP A 492 -7.88 15.68 -3.06
C ASP A 492 -8.63 14.50 -3.73
N ALA A 493 -8.09 13.28 -3.59
CA ALA A 493 -8.66 12.10 -4.20
C ALA A 493 -10.08 11.85 -3.68
N VAL A 494 -11.02 11.66 -4.61
CA VAL A 494 -12.42 11.37 -4.29
C VAL A 494 -12.71 9.87 -4.29
N ALA A 495 -11.82 9.07 -4.87
CA ALA A 495 -11.91 7.61 -4.90
C ALA A 495 -10.53 6.98 -4.84
N LEU A 496 -10.44 5.88 -4.08
CA LEU A 496 -9.26 5.02 -4.03
C LEU A 496 -9.68 3.60 -4.43
N MET A 497 -9.08 3.07 -5.50
CA MET A 497 -9.45 1.77 -6.06
C MET A 497 -8.25 0.83 -6.06
N PHE A 498 -8.42 -0.32 -5.42
CA PHE A 498 -7.37 -1.34 -5.36
C PHE A 498 -7.43 -2.27 -6.57
N CYS A 499 -6.31 -2.52 -7.19
CA CYS A 499 -6.20 -3.46 -8.30
C CYS A 499 -5.29 -4.62 -7.85
N TRP A 500 -5.88 -5.73 -7.37
CA TRP A 500 -7.21 -6.28 -7.59
C TRP A 500 -8.03 -6.45 -6.29
N LEU A 501 -9.35 -6.45 -6.35
CA LEU A 501 -10.19 -6.86 -5.22
C LEU A 501 -10.11 -8.36 -4.97
N LEU A 502 -10.10 -9.14 -6.03
CA LEU A 502 -10.01 -10.59 -6.01
C LEU A 502 -9.13 -11.04 -7.17
N LEU A 503 -8.14 -11.86 -6.91
CA LEU A 503 -7.28 -12.43 -7.94
C LEU A 503 -7.16 -13.93 -7.72
N ASP A 504 -7.43 -14.73 -8.77
CA ASP A 504 -7.14 -16.16 -8.69
C ASP A 504 -5.64 -16.38 -8.86
N VAL A 505 -5.08 -16.97 -7.85
CA VAL A 505 -3.70 -17.43 -7.81
C VAL A 505 -3.69 -18.83 -7.26
N GLU A 506 -2.78 -19.65 -7.70
CA GLU A 506 -2.70 -21.04 -7.23
C GLU A 506 -2.67 -21.15 -5.70
N GLN A 507 -2.13 -20.11 -5.04
CA GLN A 507 -2.16 -19.97 -3.58
C GLN A 507 -2.38 -18.51 -3.18
N PRO A 508 -3.16 -18.24 -2.13
CA PRO A 508 -3.40 -16.89 -1.63
C PRO A 508 -2.11 -16.12 -1.31
N SER A 509 -1.05 -16.80 -0.85
CA SER A 509 0.25 -16.19 -0.56
C SER A 509 0.95 -15.62 -1.79
N PHE A 510 0.63 -16.07 -3.01
CA PHE A 510 1.18 -15.51 -4.24
C PHE A 510 0.54 -14.20 -4.67
N ALA A 511 -0.71 -13.99 -4.30
CA ALA A 511 -1.32 -12.70 -4.54
C ALA A 511 -0.56 -11.62 -3.77
N GLY A 512 -0.03 -11.98 -2.57
CA GLY A 512 0.73 -11.06 -1.75
C GLY A 512 -0.02 -9.75 -1.57
N SER A 513 0.66 -8.65 -1.82
CA SER A 513 0.05 -7.31 -1.77
C SER A 513 -0.59 -6.84 -3.08
N ARG A 514 -0.71 -7.71 -4.10
CA ARG A 514 -1.35 -7.35 -5.38
C ARG A 514 -2.87 -7.41 -5.34
N SER A 515 -3.43 -8.21 -4.43
CA SER A 515 -4.88 -8.40 -4.33
C SER A 515 -5.31 -8.30 -2.89
N LEU A 516 -6.53 -7.81 -2.65
CA LEU A 516 -7.11 -7.81 -1.30
C LEU A 516 -7.53 -9.22 -0.88
N LEU A 517 -8.06 -9.98 -1.82
CA LEU A 517 -8.61 -11.31 -1.62
C LEU A 517 -8.10 -12.30 -2.67
N ALA A 518 -8.03 -13.57 -2.30
CA ALA A 518 -7.87 -14.67 -3.24
C ALA A 518 -8.74 -15.86 -2.83
N PRO A 519 -9.19 -16.72 -3.79
CA PRO A 519 -9.92 -17.93 -3.48
C PRO A 519 -9.04 -18.93 -2.72
N ASP A 520 -9.51 -19.43 -1.59
CA ASP A 520 -8.85 -20.53 -0.89
C ASP A 520 -9.39 -21.87 -1.41
N ARG A 521 -8.62 -22.52 -2.28
CA ARG A 521 -8.95 -23.80 -2.90
C ARG A 521 -9.09 -24.93 -1.88
N THR A 522 -8.44 -24.80 -0.72
CA THR A 522 -8.50 -25.80 0.36
C THR A 522 -9.76 -25.65 1.22
N ARG A 523 -10.42 -24.50 1.15
CA ARG A 523 -11.63 -24.14 1.91
C ARG A 523 -12.84 -23.92 1.01
N SER A 524 -13.09 -24.82 0.08
CA SER A 524 -14.26 -24.75 -0.82
C SER A 524 -14.36 -23.44 -1.60
N TRP A 525 -13.23 -22.90 -2.06
CA TRP A 525 -13.18 -21.69 -2.87
C TRP A 525 -13.83 -20.47 -2.18
N ILE A 526 -13.60 -20.33 -0.89
CA ILE A 526 -14.01 -19.14 -0.13
C ILE A 526 -12.92 -18.08 -0.26
N PRO A 527 -13.26 -16.80 -0.51
CA PRO A 527 -12.27 -15.74 -0.57
C PRO A 527 -11.67 -15.47 0.82
N VAL A 528 -10.36 -15.35 0.86
CA VAL A 528 -9.60 -15.01 2.06
C VAL A 528 -8.69 -13.82 1.80
N PRO A 529 -8.39 -12.99 2.82
CA PRO A 529 -7.38 -11.94 2.71
C PRO A 529 -6.01 -12.51 2.33
N THR A 530 -5.34 -11.88 1.37
CA THR A 530 -4.02 -12.31 0.90
C THR A 530 -2.88 -11.72 1.74
N SER A 531 -3.11 -10.53 2.29
CA SER A 531 -2.15 -9.76 3.07
C SER A 531 -2.88 -8.82 4.03
N PHE A 532 -2.15 -7.89 4.64
CA PHE A 532 -2.73 -6.87 5.51
C PHE A 532 -3.41 -5.72 4.75
N GLN A 533 -3.39 -5.71 3.41
CA GLN A 533 -3.92 -4.61 2.59
C GLN A 533 -5.42 -4.39 2.81
N LEU A 534 -6.21 -5.47 2.92
CA LEU A 534 -7.65 -5.36 3.16
C LEU A 534 -7.95 -4.63 4.47
N ARG A 535 -7.23 -4.95 5.56
CA ARG A 535 -7.48 -4.32 6.86
C ARG A 535 -7.06 -2.85 6.89
N VAL A 536 -5.94 -2.48 6.25
CA VAL A 536 -5.52 -1.07 6.22
C VAL A 536 -6.41 -0.23 5.31
N MET A 537 -6.87 -0.77 4.18
CA MET A 537 -7.88 -0.10 3.36
C MET A 537 -9.21 0.04 4.13
N GLY A 538 -9.56 -1.00 4.90
CA GLY A 538 -10.75 -1.01 5.76
C GLY A 538 -10.75 0.06 6.83
N ALA A 539 -9.60 0.44 7.35
CA ALA A 539 -9.50 1.53 8.31
C ALA A 539 -10.02 2.88 7.75
N PHE A 540 -9.97 3.05 6.43
CA PHE A 540 -10.57 4.20 5.74
C PHE A 540 -12.00 3.88 5.26
N SER A 541 -12.14 2.84 4.45
CA SER A 541 -13.34 2.58 3.66
C SER A 541 -14.56 2.22 4.50
N ARG A 542 -14.38 1.59 5.66
CA ARG A 542 -15.50 1.19 6.55
C ARG A 542 -16.24 2.37 7.17
N HIS A 543 -15.56 3.49 7.36
CA HIS A 543 -16.05 4.65 8.07
C HIS A 543 -16.24 5.89 7.19
N VAL A 544 -15.55 5.95 6.05
CA VAL A 544 -15.67 7.05 5.10
C VAL A 544 -16.62 6.63 3.99
N VAL A 545 -17.86 7.09 4.07
CA VAL A 545 -18.91 6.70 3.13
C VAL A 545 -19.07 7.72 2.00
N LYS A 546 -19.67 7.29 0.89
CA LYS A 546 -19.99 8.14 -0.24
C LYS A 546 -20.78 9.37 0.21
N GLY A 547 -20.34 10.55 -0.21
CA GLY A 547 -20.97 11.83 0.10
C GLY A 547 -20.35 12.57 1.28
N MET A 548 -19.55 11.90 2.14
CA MET A 548 -18.79 12.62 3.17
C MET A 548 -17.78 13.56 2.52
N GLN A 549 -17.55 14.71 3.14
CA GLN A 549 -16.55 15.68 2.72
C GLN A 549 -15.31 15.55 3.59
N ARG A 550 -14.12 15.57 2.98
CA ARG A 550 -12.90 15.76 3.75
C ARG A 550 -12.90 17.16 4.35
N ILE A 551 -12.55 17.23 5.63
CA ILE A 551 -12.45 18.48 6.39
C ILE A 551 -11.03 18.70 6.89
N GLY A 552 -10.74 19.93 7.29
CA GLY A 552 -9.42 20.29 7.81
C GLY A 552 -9.09 19.55 9.09
N VAL A 553 -7.83 19.14 9.22
CA VAL A 553 -7.28 18.58 10.45
C VAL A 553 -5.80 18.95 10.56
N GLU A 554 -5.38 19.34 11.75
CA GLU A 554 -4.00 19.68 12.06
C GLU A 554 -3.48 18.82 13.20
N THR A 555 -2.23 18.41 13.09
CA THR A 555 -1.50 17.73 14.15
C THR A 555 -0.27 18.55 14.53
N GLY A 556 -0.02 18.69 15.82
CA GLY A 556 1.23 19.29 16.32
C GLY A 556 2.44 18.36 16.21
N ASP A 557 2.26 17.13 15.76
CA ASP A 557 3.30 16.10 15.63
C ASP A 557 3.41 15.66 14.17
N PRO A 558 4.55 15.89 13.48
CA PRO A 558 4.74 15.53 12.07
C PRO A 558 4.68 14.02 11.80
N ASP A 559 4.81 13.20 12.84
CA ASP A 559 4.72 11.75 12.74
C ASP A 559 3.28 11.21 12.93
N LEU A 560 2.31 12.09 13.15
CA LEU A 560 0.90 11.76 13.12
C LEU A 560 0.30 12.22 11.79
N LEU A 561 -0.11 11.28 10.97
CA LEU A 561 -0.88 11.56 9.77
C LEU A 561 -2.36 11.46 10.11
N ALA A 562 -3.09 12.56 10.01
CA ALA A 562 -4.51 12.61 10.33
C ALA A 562 -5.33 13.03 9.11
N THR A 563 -6.46 12.36 8.89
CA THR A 563 -7.43 12.69 7.84
C THR A 563 -8.82 12.67 8.43
N ALA A 564 -9.58 13.75 8.30
CA ALA A 564 -10.91 13.88 8.86
C ALA A 564 -11.98 14.03 7.77
N PHE A 565 -13.15 13.46 8.02
CA PHE A 565 -14.29 13.50 7.12
C PHE A 565 -15.55 13.78 7.92
N ALA A 566 -16.50 14.51 7.31
CA ALA A 566 -17.80 14.77 7.89
C ALA A 566 -18.92 14.79 6.85
N ASP A 567 -20.12 14.50 7.31
CA ASP A 567 -21.37 14.85 6.67
C ASP A 567 -22.28 15.57 7.69
N ALA A 568 -23.56 15.78 7.37
CA ALA A 568 -24.48 16.50 8.26
C ALA A 568 -24.72 15.82 9.63
N GLN A 569 -24.35 14.56 9.79
CA GLN A 569 -24.68 13.73 10.96
C GLN A 569 -23.47 13.01 11.57
N ASN A 570 -22.39 12.84 10.81
CA ASN A 570 -21.31 11.96 11.18
C ASN A 570 -19.95 12.59 10.94
N GLU A 571 -19.01 12.26 11.82
CA GLU A 571 -17.60 12.56 11.67
C GLU A 571 -16.77 11.27 11.76
N THR A 572 -15.70 11.25 10.99
CA THR A 572 -14.68 10.18 11.02
C THR A 572 -13.29 10.79 11.02
N LEU A 573 -12.44 10.36 11.93
CA LEU A 573 -11.03 10.74 11.99
C LEU A 573 -10.18 9.49 11.88
N VAL A 574 -9.28 9.46 10.88
CA VAL A 574 -8.27 8.41 10.70
C VAL A 574 -6.92 8.99 11.10
N VAL A 575 -6.22 8.33 12.02
CA VAL A 575 -4.88 8.73 12.48
C VAL A 575 -3.91 7.58 12.31
N ILE A 576 -2.77 7.83 11.66
CA ILE A 576 -1.67 6.88 11.48
C ILE A 576 -0.46 7.39 12.24
N ILE A 577 0.16 6.55 13.06
CA ILE A 577 1.48 6.84 13.64
C ILE A 577 2.57 6.22 12.78
N ARG A 578 3.43 7.05 12.19
CA ARG A 578 4.54 6.61 11.34
C ARG A 578 5.90 6.51 12.05
N SER A 579 5.97 6.82 13.35
CA SER A 579 7.20 6.70 14.13
C SER A 579 6.96 6.41 15.60
N THR A 580 8.02 6.10 16.33
CA THR A 580 8.06 6.02 17.79
C THR A 580 8.20 7.40 18.43
N PRO A 581 7.80 7.57 19.70
CA PRO A 581 7.11 6.62 20.59
C PRO A 581 5.59 6.54 20.36
N SER A 582 4.89 5.80 21.23
CA SER A 582 3.42 5.86 21.33
C SER A 582 2.93 7.28 21.63
N ARG A 583 1.73 7.60 21.19
CA ARG A 583 1.11 8.92 21.40
C ARG A 583 -0.17 8.81 22.25
N ARG A 584 -0.33 9.72 23.18
CA ARG A 584 -1.64 9.95 23.84
C ARG A 584 -2.31 11.11 23.13
N LEU A 585 -3.49 10.85 22.57
CA LEU A 585 -4.20 11.85 21.77
C LEU A 585 -5.08 12.75 22.63
N ASP A 586 -4.94 14.05 22.42
CA ASP A 586 -5.87 15.10 22.83
C ASP A 586 -6.61 15.59 21.57
N LEU A 587 -7.94 15.36 21.53
CA LEU A 587 -8.78 15.63 20.36
C LEU A 587 -9.56 16.91 20.58
N GLN A 588 -9.46 17.84 19.65
CA GLN A 588 -10.09 19.16 19.71
C GLN A 588 -10.87 19.47 18.43
N GLY A 589 -11.87 20.31 18.52
CA GLY A 589 -12.61 20.88 17.39
C GLY A 589 -13.70 20.01 16.77
N ALA A 590 -13.92 18.78 17.24
CA ALA A 590 -15.02 17.95 16.77
C ALA A 590 -16.37 18.50 17.23
N SER A 591 -17.36 18.54 16.33
CA SER A 591 -18.71 18.98 16.65
C SER A 591 -19.57 17.85 17.21
N HIS A 592 -19.22 16.61 16.95
CA HIS A 592 -19.93 15.42 17.39
C HIS A 592 -19.14 14.64 18.44
N ALA A 593 -19.86 13.95 19.32
CA ALA A 593 -19.20 13.06 20.29
C ALA A 593 -18.77 11.74 19.62
N TRP A 594 -17.52 11.37 19.78
CA TRP A 594 -17.01 10.08 19.32
C TRP A 594 -17.74 8.93 20.02
N ALA A 595 -18.26 8.00 19.23
CA ALA A 595 -18.95 6.82 19.74
C ALA A 595 -18.02 5.62 19.87
N GLU A 596 -17.20 5.40 18.87
CA GLU A 596 -16.35 4.23 18.72
C GLU A 596 -14.92 4.59 18.33
N ILE A 597 -14.01 3.71 18.69
CA ILE A 597 -12.63 3.70 18.29
C ILE A 597 -12.31 2.35 17.66
N GLU A 598 -11.74 2.36 16.48
CA GLU A 598 -11.25 1.16 15.80
C GLU A 598 -9.73 1.16 15.79
N HIS A 599 -9.16 0.04 16.17
CA HIS A 599 -7.72 -0.21 16.13
C HIS A 599 -7.39 -1.15 14.97
N THR A 600 -6.47 -0.74 14.13
CA THR A 600 -5.90 -1.55 13.06
C THR A 600 -4.40 -1.58 13.21
N GLY A 601 -3.87 -2.77 13.43
CA GLY A 601 -2.46 -2.99 13.69
C GLY A 601 -2.00 -4.35 13.17
N LEU A 602 -0.79 -4.73 13.56
CA LEU A 602 -0.27 -6.04 13.20
C LEU A 602 -1.09 -7.18 13.82
N GLU A 603 -1.51 -7.01 15.08
CA GLU A 603 -2.28 -7.98 15.84
C GLU A 603 -3.79 -7.69 15.80
N ASP A 604 -4.16 -6.43 15.60
CA ASP A 604 -5.54 -5.96 15.62
C ASP A 604 -6.11 -5.84 14.21
N GLU A 605 -7.11 -6.65 13.92
CA GLU A 605 -7.83 -6.62 12.65
C GLU A 605 -9.12 -5.82 12.79
N ASN A 606 -9.04 -4.50 12.58
CA ASN A 606 -10.20 -3.60 12.65
C ASN A 606 -11.04 -3.84 13.93
N SER A 607 -10.37 -3.93 15.07
CA SER A 607 -11.02 -4.20 16.34
C SER A 607 -11.69 -2.94 16.87
N VAL A 608 -12.99 -2.99 17.14
CA VAL A 608 -13.82 -1.85 17.55
C VAL A 608 -14.06 -1.89 19.05
N ALA A 609 -13.92 -0.74 19.70
CA ALA A 609 -14.22 -0.54 21.11
C ALA A 609 -14.98 0.80 21.32
N PRO A 610 -15.71 0.97 22.43
CA PRO A 610 -16.26 2.27 22.79
C PRO A 610 -15.14 3.30 23.00
N PHE A 611 -15.33 4.50 22.49
CA PHE A 611 -14.36 5.59 22.64
C PHE A 611 -14.16 5.95 24.13
N ARG A 612 -12.92 6.23 24.51
CA ARG A 612 -12.54 6.78 25.82
C ARG A 612 -11.50 7.88 25.63
N THR A 613 -11.59 8.94 26.41
CA THR A 613 -10.59 10.01 26.41
C THR A 613 -9.23 9.51 26.86
N GLY A 614 -8.15 10.04 26.28
CA GLY A 614 -6.78 9.68 26.63
C GLY A 614 -6.30 8.37 26.06
N ASN A 615 -6.90 7.90 24.97
CA ASN A 615 -6.42 6.73 24.24
C ASN A 615 -4.97 6.89 23.80
N VAL A 616 -4.21 5.83 23.97
CA VAL A 616 -2.83 5.75 23.53
C VAL A 616 -2.78 4.93 22.26
N ILE A 617 -2.27 5.54 21.20
CA ILE A 617 -2.02 4.87 19.93
C ILE A 617 -0.56 4.39 19.86
N GLN A 618 -0.37 3.15 19.41
CA GLN A 618 0.94 2.52 19.34
C GLN A 618 1.65 2.85 18.03
N PRO A 619 2.99 2.80 17.99
CA PRO A 619 3.73 2.97 16.75
C PRO A 619 3.31 1.95 15.69
N GLY A 620 2.99 2.45 14.49
CA GLY A 620 2.52 1.61 13.38
C GLY A 620 1.04 1.23 13.45
N GLU A 621 0.28 1.74 14.39
CA GLU A 621 -1.16 1.55 14.48
C GLU A 621 -1.91 2.59 13.64
N ILE A 622 -3.03 2.19 13.06
CA ILE A 622 -4.03 3.07 12.47
C ILE A 622 -5.23 3.09 13.42
N LEU A 623 -5.57 4.28 13.85
CA LEU A 623 -6.70 4.53 14.73
C LEU A 623 -7.81 5.20 13.94
N VAL A 624 -9.02 4.68 14.05
CA VAL A 624 -10.19 5.34 13.47
C VAL A 624 -11.18 5.68 14.58
N LEU A 625 -11.52 6.96 14.66
CA LEU A 625 -12.61 7.41 15.52
C LEU A 625 -13.82 7.72 14.65
N SER A 626 -14.98 7.29 15.09
CA SER A 626 -16.22 7.53 14.36
C SER A 626 -17.37 7.85 15.29
N THR A 627 -18.25 8.72 14.82
CA THR A 627 -19.55 8.96 15.44
C THR A 627 -20.59 7.95 14.96
N ILE A 628 -20.31 7.24 13.85
CA ILE A 628 -21.13 6.14 13.32
C ILE A 628 -20.73 4.87 14.07
N LYS A 629 -21.74 4.16 14.61
CA LYS A 629 -21.47 2.81 15.13
C LYS A 629 -21.22 1.84 13.99
N ALA A 630 -20.14 1.08 14.09
CA ALA A 630 -19.84 0.03 13.12
C ALA A 630 -21.01 -0.96 13.03
N GLN A 631 -21.44 -1.27 11.79
CA GLN A 631 -22.55 -2.18 11.53
C GLN A 631 -22.11 -3.66 11.63
#